data_1f76eda21a5262e9ab7a8e9c902b61bf
#
_entry.id   1f76eda21a5262e9ab7a8e9c902b61bf
#
_cell.length_a   1.000
_cell.length_b   1.000
_cell.length_c   1.000
_cell.angle_alpha   90.00
_cell.angle_beta   90.00
_cell.angle_gamma   90.00
#
_symmetry.space_group_name_H-M   'P 1'
#
loop_
_entity.id
_entity.type
_entity.pdbx_description
1 polymer ?
#
loop_
_entity_poly.entity_id
_entity_poly.type
_entity_poly.pdbx_seq_one_letter_code
_entity_poly.pdbx_strand_id
1 'polypeptide(L)'
;RFTRFFMEYCNVVFPDEFSKFISAPNRSSYQNLTKKKIEFDLTIQDESSKASPPELALPILFGKKAIVLGDHRQLPPLIDTNEFIESLVYLKNQSNNEKREKEIDKLIEFIHRHRESFEHSHFEKLFTHIDPNLKSTFDTQYRMHPAINETIKQFYKGDFDDGSDLKCGLPQDAVDDPNLQNPMSRYHGFTKKRDTHVMW
;
A
#
# COMPACT_ATOMS: atom_id res chain seq x y z
N ARG A 1 -3.04 17.22 16.90
CA ARG A 1 -2.82 15.91 17.54
C ARG A 1 -2.84 14.87 16.42
N PHE A 2 -1.78 14.10 16.26
CA PHE A 2 -1.76 13.00 15.29
C PHE A 2 -2.80 11.95 15.66
N THR A 3 -3.41 11.34 14.67
CA THR A 3 -4.35 10.24 14.90
C THR A 3 -3.60 9.03 15.47
N ARG A 4 -4.29 8.16 16.19
CA ARG A 4 -3.71 6.93 16.72
C ARG A 4 -3.11 6.09 15.59
N PHE A 5 -3.82 6.00 14.47
CA PHE A 5 -3.38 5.22 13.33
C PHE A 5 -2.11 5.80 12.68
N PHE A 6 -1.99 7.13 12.57
CA PHE A 6 -0.76 7.74 12.07
C PHE A 6 0.44 7.48 13.00
N MET A 7 0.22 7.48 14.31
CA MET A 7 1.26 7.14 15.27
C MET A 7 1.69 5.68 15.14
N GLU A 8 0.74 4.78 14.91
CA GLU A 8 1.00 3.36 14.68
C GLU A 8 1.74 3.14 13.37
N TYR A 9 1.33 3.81 12.29
CA TYR A 9 2.04 3.82 11.03
C TYR A 9 3.52 4.23 11.20
N CYS A 10 3.78 5.34 11.88
CA CYS A 10 5.14 5.80 12.12
C CYS A 10 5.96 4.81 12.96
N ASN A 11 5.33 4.17 13.95
CA ASN A 11 6.00 3.17 14.78
C ASN A 11 6.39 1.91 13.99
N VAL A 12 5.54 1.48 13.07
CA VAL A 12 5.79 0.29 12.23
C VAL A 12 6.83 0.56 11.16
N VAL A 13 6.71 1.71 10.48
CA VAL A 13 7.54 2.01 9.28
C VAL A 13 8.90 2.60 9.65
N PHE A 14 8.94 3.44 10.68
CA PHE A 14 10.15 4.17 11.13
C PHE A 14 10.32 4.06 12.65
N PRO A 15 10.54 2.87 13.20
CA PRO A 15 10.53 2.65 14.65
C PRO A 15 11.57 3.48 15.41
N ASP A 16 12.76 3.63 14.87
CA ASP A 16 13.85 4.38 15.51
C ASP A 16 13.58 5.89 15.56
N GLU A 17 13.09 6.45 14.46
CA GLU A 17 12.72 7.86 14.35
C GLU A 17 11.48 8.16 15.19
N PHE A 18 10.53 7.26 15.22
CA PHE A 18 9.34 7.35 16.04
C PHE A 18 9.69 7.36 17.54
N SER A 19 10.58 6.49 17.96
CA SER A 19 11.09 6.46 19.34
C SER A 19 11.78 7.77 19.74
N LYS A 20 12.65 8.31 18.87
CA LYS A 20 13.29 9.61 19.05
C LYS A 20 12.27 10.75 19.08
N PHE A 21 11.27 10.72 18.20
CA PHE A 21 10.19 11.72 18.17
C PHE A 21 9.37 11.73 19.46
N ILE A 22 8.99 10.57 19.98
CA ILE A 22 8.22 10.45 21.23
C ILE A 22 9.03 10.97 22.43
N SER A 23 10.34 10.72 22.44
CA SER A 23 11.25 11.10 23.51
C SER A 23 11.74 12.55 23.41
N ALA A 24 11.45 13.26 22.30
CA ALA A 24 11.95 14.61 22.09
C ALA A 24 11.33 15.64 23.03
N PRO A 25 12.13 16.48 23.70
CA PRO A 25 11.65 17.48 24.64
C PRO A 25 10.76 18.55 24.01
N ASN A 26 10.94 18.83 22.71
CA ASN A 26 10.18 19.84 21.93
C ASN A 26 9.00 19.26 21.15
N ARG A 27 8.44 18.15 21.59
CA ARG A 27 7.27 17.50 20.94
C ARG A 27 6.10 18.46 20.70
N SER A 28 5.92 19.47 21.56
CA SER A 28 4.89 20.49 21.40
C SER A 28 5.01 21.32 20.13
N SER A 29 6.22 21.48 19.58
CA SER A 29 6.46 22.22 18.34
C SER A 29 5.81 21.53 17.13
N TYR A 30 5.80 20.20 17.09
CA TYR A 30 5.14 19.42 16.04
C TYR A 30 3.61 19.46 16.15
N GLN A 31 3.07 19.64 17.36
CA GLN A 31 1.63 19.80 17.56
C GLN A 31 1.11 21.13 17.00
N ASN A 32 1.97 22.14 16.85
CA ASN A 32 1.60 23.43 16.29
C ASN A 32 1.41 23.40 14.76
N LEU A 33 2.08 22.49 14.05
CA LEU A 33 1.89 22.28 12.63
C LEU A 33 0.47 21.77 12.29
N THR A 34 -0.24 21.21 13.25
CA THR A 34 -1.56 20.61 13.08
C THR A 34 -2.73 21.54 13.46
N LYS A 35 -2.48 22.77 13.89
CA LYS A 35 -3.53 23.68 14.39
C LYS A 35 -4.48 24.23 13.32
N LYS A 36 -4.14 24.12 12.04
CA LYS A 36 -4.99 24.57 10.91
C LYS A 36 -5.36 23.40 10.00
N LYS A 37 -5.77 22.29 10.57
CA LYS A 37 -6.02 21.05 9.84
C LYS A 37 -7.37 21.07 9.14
N ILE A 38 -7.36 20.71 7.86
CA ILE A 38 -8.50 20.04 7.25
C ILE A 38 -8.52 18.65 7.91
N GLU A 39 -9.58 18.33 8.62
CA GLU A 39 -9.73 17.06 9.33
C GLU A 39 -11.02 16.39 8.88
N PHE A 40 -10.90 15.19 8.35
CA PHE A 40 -12.03 14.35 7.96
C PHE A 40 -12.36 13.38 9.11
N ASP A 41 -13.63 13.05 9.29
CA ASP A 41 -14.02 12.05 10.29
C ASP A 41 -13.53 10.65 9.92
N LEU A 42 -13.50 10.35 8.63
CA LEU A 42 -13.00 9.11 8.08
C LEU A 42 -12.30 9.37 6.74
N THR A 43 -11.15 8.76 6.55
CA THR A 43 -10.49 8.62 5.24
C THR A 43 -10.49 7.17 4.82
N ILE A 44 -10.75 6.92 3.54
CA ILE A 44 -10.70 5.59 2.94
C ILE A 44 -9.74 5.67 1.76
N GLN A 45 -8.72 4.83 1.76
CA GLN A 45 -7.76 4.73 0.67
C GLN A 45 -7.81 3.33 0.07
N ASP A 46 -8.16 3.27 -1.19
CA ASP A 46 -8.13 2.04 -1.98
C ASP A 46 -6.81 1.89 -2.74
N GLU A 47 -6.50 0.67 -3.22
CA GLU A 47 -5.26 0.32 -3.94
C GLU A 47 -3.98 0.69 -3.18
N SER A 48 -4.03 0.63 -1.86
CA SER A 48 -2.95 1.12 -0.99
C SER A 48 -1.67 0.31 -1.07
N SER A 49 -1.72 -0.91 -1.57
CA SER A 49 -0.52 -1.74 -1.82
C SER A 49 0.41 -1.13 -2.87
N LYS A 50 -0.15 -0.33 -3.80
CA LYS A 50 0.57 0.35 -4.87
C LYS A 50 0.96 1.80 -4.51
N ALA A 51 0.45 2.29 -3.39
CA ALA A 51 0.70 3.66 -2.96
C ALA A 51 2.14 3.84 -2.48
N SER A 52 2.78 4.90 -2.95
CA SER A 52 4.06 5.35 -2.42
C SER A 52 3.92 5.80 -0.96
N PRO A 53 5.01 5.87 -0.19
CA PRO A 53 4.95 6.29 1.21
C PRO A 53 4.21 7.60 1.48
N PRO A 54 4.40 8.69 0.70
CA PRO A 54 3.63 9.91 0.89
C PRO A 54 2.15 9.75 0.55
N GLU A 55 1.82 9.01 -0.51
CA GLU A 55 0.43 8.76 -0.92
C GLU A 55 -0.33 7.96 0.14
N LEU A 56 0.33 6.99 0.80
CA LEU A 56 -0.26 6.25 1.90
C LEU A 56 -0.41 7.11 3.17
N ALA A 57 0.60 7.92 3.50
CA ALA A 57 0.62 8.70 4.73
C ALA A 57 -0.36 9.88 4.73
N LEU A 58 -0.58 10.53 3.59
CA LEU A 58 -1.40 11.75 3.50
C LEU A 58 -2.86 11.54 3.93
N PRO A 59 -3.61 10.55 3.43
CA PRO A 59 -4.97 10.30 3.89
C PRO A 59 -5.03 9.98 5.38
N ILE A 60 -4.08 9.18 5.86
CA ILE A 60 -3.98 8.81 7.29
C ILE A 60 -3.76 10.06 8.16
N LEU A 61 -2.95 11.01 7.69
CA LEU A 61 -2.65 12.24 8.40
C LEU A 61 -3.87 13.16 8.54
N PHE A 62 -4.76 13.18 7.54
CA PHE A 62 -5.92 14.07 7.51
C PHE A 62 -7.19 13.45 8.11
N GLY A 63 -7.21 12.16 8.38
CA GLY A 63 -8.36 11.47 8.97
C GLY A 63 -8.29 11.34 10.49
N LYS A 64 -9.43 11.48 11.17
CA LYS A 64 -9.57 11.05 12.58
C LYS A 64 -9.51 9.52 12.67
N LYS A 65 -10.06 8.86 11.65
CA LYS A 65 -10.00 7.41 11.41
C LYS A 65 -9.55 7.20 9.98
N ALA A 66 -8.87 6.09 9.71
CA ALA A 66 -8.49 5.71 8.35
C ALA A 66 -8.82 4.23 8.11
N ILE A 67 -9.32 3.94 6.93
CA ILE A 67 -9.43 2.58 6.40
C ILE A 67 -8.50 2.53 5.19
N VAL A 68 -7.60 1.57 5.19
CA VAL A 68 -6.61 1.35 4.14
C VAL A 68 -6.89 0.00 3.51
N LEU A 69 -7.23 0.00 2.24
CA LEU A 69 -7.59 -1.19 1.47
C LEU A 69 -6.48 -1.48 0.46
N GLY A 70 -6.11 -2.73 0.32
CA GLY A 70 -5.07 -3.13 -0.63
C GLY A 70 -4.88 -4.63 -0.66
N ASP A 71 -4.02 -5.05 -1.56
CA ASP A 71 -3.62 -6.44 -1.73
C ASP A 71 -2.10 -6.53 -1.72
N HIS A 72 -1.53 -7.01 -0.62
CA HIS A 72 -0.09 -7.09 -0.41
C HIS A 72 0.61 -8.13 -1.31
N ARG A 73 -0.16 -8.98 -1.99
CA ARG A 73 0.35 -9.94 -2.98
C ARG A 73 0.46 -9.35 -4.39
N GLN A 74 -0.14 -8.17 -4.60
CA GLN A 74 0.05 -7.43 -5.85
C GLN A 74 1.39 -6.67 -5.84
N LEU A 75 1.74 -6.14 -7.03
CA LEU A 75 2.99 -5.39 -7.20
C LEU A 75 3.06 -4.20 -6.22
N PRO A 76 4.18 -4.05 -5.51
CA PRO A 76 4.43 -2.89 -4.67
C PRO A 76 4.62 -1.62 -5.51
N PRO A 77 4.65 -0.43 -4.90
CA PRO A 77 5.01 0.79 -5.60
C PRO A 77 6.43 0.68 -6.16
N LEU A 78 6.59 1.10 -7.41
CA LEU A 78 7.90 1.20 -8.03
C LEU A 78 8.50 2.57 -7.66
N ILE A 79 9.48 2.57 -6.77
CA ILE A 79 10.19 3.78 -6.36
C ILE A 79 11.66 3.57 -6.67
N ASP A 80 12.17 4.36 -7.62
CA ASP A 80 13.62 4.44 -7.85
C ASP A 80 14.22 5.49 -6.91
N THR A 81 14.76 5.00 -5.79
CA THR A 81 15.41 5.86 -4.80
C THR A 81 16.66 6.54 -5.35
N ASN A 82 17.33 5.97 -6.36
CA ASN A 82 18.51 6.59 -6.96
C ASN A 82 18.10 7.80 -7.81
N GLU A 83 17.06 7.66 -8.67
CA GLU A 83 16.53 8.77 -9.46
C GLU A 83 16.06 9.93 -8.56
N PHE A 84 15.42 9.58 -7.43
CA PHE A 84 14.99 10.58 -6.47
C PHE A 84 16.18 11.31 -5.82
N ILE A 85 17.24 10.58 -5.43
CA ILE A 85 18.46 11.17 -4.88
C ILE A 85 19.17 12.05 -5.92
N GLU A 86 19.27 11.61 -7.17
CA GLU A 86 19.84 12.41 -8.26
C GLU A 86 19.09 13.72 -8.46
N SER A 87 17.76 13.69 -8.40
CA SER A 87 16.91 14.88 -8.45
C SER A 87 17.19 15.84 -7.30
N LEU A 88 17.39 15.32 -6.09
CA LEU A 88 17.74 16.14 -4.93
C LEU A 88 19.14 16.75 -5.05
N VAL A 89 20.13 16.00 -5.54
CA VAL A 89 21.48 16.50 -5.82
C VAL A 89 21.43 17.61 -6.88
N TYR A 90 20.65 17.43 -7.93
CA TYR A 90 20.46 18.47 -8.93
C TYR A 90 19.86 19.74 -8.33
N LEU A 91 18.83 19.63 -7.50
CA LEU A 91 18.22 20.77 -6.81
C LEU A 91 19.18 21.45 -5.84
N LYS A 92 20.05 20.69 -5.16
CA LYS A 92 21.10 21.22 -4.30
C LYS A 92 22.08 22.07 -5.08
N ASN A 93 22.55 21.55 -6.23
CA ASN A 93 23.55 22.22 -7.07
C ASN A 93 23.00 23.53 -7.70
N GLN A 94 21.68 23.67 -7.81
CA GLN A 94 21.02 24.90 -8.26
C GLN A 94 20.71 25.87 -7.13
N SER A 95 20.93 25.49 -5.90
CA SER A 95 20.62 26.31 -4.74
C SER A 95 21.74 27.30 -4.49
N ASN A 96 21.38 28.56 -4.18
CA ASN A 96 22.29 29.57 -3.67
C ASN A 96 22.05 29.83 -2.17
N ASN A 97 21.48 28.83 -1.45
CA ASN A 97 21.09 28.98 -0.06
C ASN A 97 21.66 27.82 0.77
N GLU A 98 22.68 28.11 1.55
CA GLU A 98 23.39 27.13 2.39
C GLU A 98 22.46 26.37 3.36
N LYS A 99 21.43 27.03 3.89
CA LYS A 99 20.44 26.37 4.77
C LYS A 99 19.66 25.31 4.00
N ARG A 100 19.23 25.62 2.78
CA ARG A 100 18.49 24.69 1.92
C ARG A 100 19.36 23.52 1.49
N GLU A 101 20.62 23.77 1.19
CA GLU A 101 21.59 22.72 0.83
C GLU A 101 21.79 21.72 1.99
N LYS A 102 21.94 22.22 3.22
CA LYS A 102 22.03 21.38 4.43
C LYS A 102 20.75 20.58 4.69
N GLU A 103 19.58 21.14 4.38
CA GLU A 103 18.29 20.42 4.48
C GLU A 103 18.20 19.31 3.44
N ILE A 104 18.65 19.54 2.23
CA ILE A 104 18.73 18.53 1.17
C ILE A 104 19.69 17.41 1.56
N ASP A 105 20.88 17.73 2.08
CA ASP A 105 21.85 16.72 2.53
C ASP A 105 21.26 15.80 3.60
N LYS A 106 20.55 16.37 4.57
CA LYS A 106 19.86 15.59 5.60
C LYS A 106 18.77 14.68 5.02
N LEU A 107 18.06 15.15 3.99
CA LEU A 107 17.04 14.37 3.32
C LEU A 107 17.68 13.19 2.54
N ILE A 108 18.78 13.43 1.83
CA ILE A 108 19.52 12.39 1.13
C ILE A 108 20.04 11.35 2.13
N GLU A 109 20.62 11.79 3.25
CA GLU A 109 21.09 10.89 4.31
C GLU A 109 19.92 10.06 4.89
N PHE A 110 18.77 10.69 5.11
CA PHE A 110 17.56 10.01 5.58
C PHE A 110 17.08 8.94 4.59
N ILE A 111 17.05 9.25 3.28
CA ILE A 111 16.66 8.31 2.23
C ILE A 111 17.63 7.12 2.18
N HIS A 112 18.95 7.37 2.24
CA HIS A 112 19.94 6.29 2.28
C HIS A 112 19.76 5.38 3.49
N ARG A 113 19.51 5.95 4.66
CA ARG A 113 19.32 5.20 5.91
C ARG A 113 18.06 4.33 5.88
N HIS A 114 17.02 4.82 5.23
CA HIS A 114 15.71 4.17 5.17
C HIS A 114 15.36 3.61 3.79
N ARG A 115 16.36 3.39 2.93
CA ARG A 115 16.21 2.96 1.55
C ARG A 115 15.24 1.77 1.42
N GLU A 116 15.48 0.74 2.21
CA GLU A 116 14.63 -0.45 2.23
C GLU A 116 13.17 -0.13 2.56
N SER A 117 12.93 0.82 3.46
CA SER A 117 11.58 1.26 3.79
C SER A 117 10.90 2.03 2.66
N PHE A 118 11.66 2.72 1.81
CA PHE A 118 11.09 3.39 0.64
C PHE A 118 10.82 2.43 -0.53
N GLU A 119 11.66 1.43 -0.70
CA GLU A 119 11.57 0.46 -1.81
C GLU A 119 10.55 -0.65 -1.56
N HIS A 120 10.11 -0.86 -0.31
CA HIS A 120 9.11 -1.85 0.06
C HIS A 120 7.73 -1.21 0.29
N SER A 121 6.69 -2.01 0.08
CA SER A 121 5.31 -1.58 0.35
C SER A 121 5.10 -1.29 1.84
N HIS A 122 4.75 -0.05 2.16
CA HIS A 122 4.34 0.32 3.51
C HIS A 122 3.01 -0.35 3.90
N PHE A 123 2.14 -0.59 2.92
CA PHE A 123 0.91 -1.33 3.15
C PHE A 123 1.21 -2.76 3.62
N GLU A 124 2.13 -3.45 2.97
CA GLU A 124 2.55 -4.81 3.37
C GLU A 124 3.13 -4.82 4.79
N LYS A 125 4.00 -3.85 5.12
CA LYS A 125 4.53 -3.71 6.48
C LYS A 125 3.42 -3.49 7.51
N LEU A 126 2.46 -2.60 7.21
CA LEU A 126 1.30 -2.37 8.08
C LEU A 126 0.48 -3.65 8.25
N PHE A 127 0.12 -4.29 7.15
CA PHE A 127 -0.69 -5.51 7.18
C PHE A 127 -0.04 -6.62 8.02
N THR A 128 1.28 -6.75 7.95
CA THR A 128 2.03 -7.81 8.66
C THR A 128 2.18 -7.52 10.15
N HIS A 129 2.38 -6.26 10.55
CA HIS A 129 2.80 -5.89 11.89
C HIS A 129 1.74 -5.17 12.74
N ILE A 130 0.63 -4.72 12.11
CA ILE A 130 -0.44 -4.03 12.85
C ILE A 130 -1.19 -5.02 13.77
N ASP A 131 -1.80 -4.49 14.84
CA ASP A 131 -2.65 -5.26 15.75
C ASP A 131 -3.70 -6.05 14.95
N PRO A 132 -3.82 -7.37 15.15
CA PRO A 132 -4.82 -8.20 14.46
C PRO A 132 -6.26 -7.68 14.56
N ASN A 133 -6.61 -7.00 15.66
CA ASN A 133 -7.94 -6.39 15.83
C ASN A 133 -8.18 -5.17 14.92
N LEU A 134 -7.15 -4.64 14.29
CA LEU A 134 -7.21 -3.50 13.38
C LEU A 134 -7.12 -3.90 11.90
N LYS A 135 -7.05 -5.19 11.59
CA LYS A 135 -7.03 -5.71 10.23
C LYS A 135 -8.09 -6.76 10.00
N SER A 136 -8.49 -6.89 8.75
CA SER A 136 -9.37 -7.95 8.28
C SER A 136 -9.01 -8.31 6.86
N THR A 137 -9.10 -9.58 6.51
CA THR A 137 -8.82 -10.08 5.17
C THR A 137 -10.11 -10.58 4.53
N PHE A 138 -10.37 -10.15 3.29
CA PHE A 138 -11.48 -10.67 2.51
C PHE A 138 -11.05 -11.98 1.84
N ASP A 139 -11.70 -13.06 2.19
CA ASP A 139 -11.41 -14.42 1.72
C ASP A 139 -12.21 -14.82 0.48
N THR A 140 -13.18 -14.02 0.09
CA THR A 140 -14.11 -14.36 -0.98
C THR A 140 -14.13 -13.28 -2.07
N GLN A 141 -13.84 -13.68 -3.30
CA GLN A 141 -13.89 -12.82 -4.48
C GLN A 141 -15.12 -13.10 -5.34
N TYR A 142 -15.66 -12.04 -5.98
CA TYR A 142 -16.84 -12.09 -6.87
C TYR A 142 -16.55 -11.57 -8.28
N ARG A 143 -15.29 -11.34 -8.61
CA ARG A 143 -14.86 -10.73 -9.89
C ARG A 143 -14.52 -11.78 -10.94
N MET A 144 -13.81 -12.83 -10.52
CA MET A 144 -13.19 -13.77 -11.42
C MET A 144 -13.99 -15.05 -11.54
N HIS A 145 -13.98 -15.61 -12.76
CA HIS A 145 -14.53 -16.93 -13.03
C HIS A 145 -13.88 -17.99 -12.10
N PRO A 146 -14.63 -19.01 -11.65
CA PRO A 146 -14.10 -20.06 -10.76
C PRO A 146 -12.79 -20.71 -11.26
N ALA A 147 -12.65 -20.97 -12.55
CA ALA A 147 -11.43 -21.55 -13.11
C ALA A 147 -10.19 -20.63 -12.97
N ILE A 148 -10.38 -19.31 -13.04
CA ILE A 148 -9.32 -18.33 -12.79
C ILE A 148 -8.99 -18.31 -11.30
N ASN A 149 -10.01 -18.34 -10.45
CA ASN A 149 -9.82 -18.40 -9.00
C ASN A 149 -8.97 -19.62 -8.59
N GLU A 150 -9.22 -20.79 -9.16
CA GLU A 150 -8.42 -22.00 -8.90
C GLU A 150 -6.93 -21.82 -9.20
N THR A 151 -6.62 -21.02 -10.22
CA THR A 151 -5.23 -20.75 -10.60
C THR A 151 -4.57 -19.78 -9.62
N ILE A 152 -5.28 -18.71 -9.22
CA ILE A 152 -4.67 -17.64 -8.43
C ILE A 152 -4.71 -17.89 -6.92
N LYS A 153 -5.65 -18.70 -6.41
CA LYS A 153 -5.79 -18.96 -4.97
C LYS A 153 -4.51 -19.44 -4.30
N GLN A 154 -3.66 -20.15 -5.05
CA GLN A 154 -2.39 -20.64 -4.52
C GLN A 154 -1.41 -19.52 -4.14
N PHE A 155 -1.54 -18.31 -4.71
CA PHE A 155 -0.73 -17.16 -4.33
C PHE A 155 -1.15 -16.54 -2.99
N TYR A 156 -2.36 -16.88 -2.51
CA TYR A 156 -2.93 -16.38 -1.25
C TYR A 156 -2.93 -17.42 -0.13
N LYS A 157 -2.27 -18.56 -0.34
CA LYS A 157 -2.16 -19.59 0.71
C LYS A 157 -1.46 -19.03 1.95
N GLY A 158 -2.12 -19.21 3.10
CA GLY A 158 -1.60 -18.78 4.39
C GLY A 158 -1.86 -17.31 4.73
N ASP A 159 -2.58 -16.57 3.89
CA ASP A 159 -2.94 -15.18 4.17
C ASP A 159 -4.22 -15.05 5.02
N PHE A 160 -4.96 -16.14 5.17
CA PHE A 160 -6.21 -16.16 5.93
C PHE A 160 -6.00 -16.79 7.31
N ASP A 161 -6.52 -16.11 8.34
CA ASP A 161 -6.33 -16.50 9.75
C ASP A 161 -6.91 -17.89 10.07
N ASP A 162 -7.94 -18.31 9.32
CA ASP A 162 -8.58 -19.62 9.46
C ASP A 162 -7.90 -20.73 8.65
N GLY A 163 -6.80 -20.42 7.96
CA GLY A 163 -6.07 -21.36 7.09
C GLY A 163 -6.84 -21.74 5.81
N SER A 164 -7.90 -21.00 5.48
CA SER A 164 -8.67 -21.23 4.26
C SER A 164 -7.90 -20.76 3.01
N ASP A 165 -8.38 -21.19 1.84
CA ASP A 165 -7.94 -20.65 0.55
C ASP A 165 -8.87 -19.52 0.11
N LEU A 166 -8.41 -18.70 -0.85
CA LEU A 166 -9.25 -17.69 -1.50
C LEU A 166 -10.47 -18.37 -2.16
N LYS A 167 -11.66 -17.99 -1.72
CA LYS A 167 -12.94 -18.55 -2.16
C LYS A 167 -13.47 -17.79 -3.37
N CYS A 168 -14.16 -18.49 -4.26
CA CYS A 168 -14.94 -17.88 -5.31
C CYS A 168 -16.40 -17.77 -4.86
N GLY A 169 -16.92 -16.54 -4.79
CA GLY A 169 -18.32 -16.29 -4.46
C GLY A 169 -19.27 -16.34 -5.66
N LEU A 170 -18.73 -16.48 -6.89
CA LEU A 170 -19.55 -16.69 -8.06
C LEU A 170 -20.10 -18.14 -8.05
N PRO A 171 -21.37 -18.34 -8.37
CA PRO A 171 -21.95 -19.67 -8.45
C PRO A 171 -21.30 -20.49 -9.57
N GLN A 172 -21.27 -21.81 -9.41
CA GLN A 172 -20.67 -22.71 -10.40
C GLN A 172 -21.36 -22.62 -11.77
N ASP A 173 -22.63 -22.31 -11.77
CA ASP A 173 -23.46 -22.08 -12.97
C ASP A 173 -23.22 -20.71 -13.63
N ALA A 174 -22.46 -19.83 -13.02
CA ALA A 174 -21.94 -18.63 -13.69
C ALA A 174 -21.06 -18.98 -14.91
N VAL A 175 -20.61 -20.22 -15.02
CA VAL A 175 -19.97 -20.78 -16.21
C VAL A 175 -20.89 -20.69 -17.43
N ASP A 176 -22.20 -20.80 -17.22
CA ASP A 176 -23.22 -20.79 -18.28
C ASP A 176 -23.77 -19.38 -18.54
N ASP A 177 -23.39 -18.37 -17.77
CA ASP A 177 -23.79 -16.99 -18.02
C ASP A 177 -23.19 -16.49 -19.33
N PRO A 178 -24.00 -16.10 -20.34
CA PRO A 178 -23.51 -15.58 -21.60
C PRO A 178 -22.61 -14.37 -21.48
N ASN A 179 -22.74 -13.59 -20.40
CA ASN A 179 -21.91 -12.43 -20.11
C ASN A 179 -20.55 -12.80 -19.53
N LEU A 180 -20.45 -13.96 -18.90
CA LEU A 180 -19.23 -14.53 -18.32
C LEU A 180 -18.65 -15.62 -19.23
N GLN A 181 -19.37 -15.98 -20.31
CA GLN A 181 -18.90 -16.98 -21.27
C GLN A 181 -17.58 -16.56 -21.90
N ASN A 182 -16.58 -17.29 -21.54
CA ASN A 182 -15.27 -17.41 -22.18
C ASN A 182 -14.75 -16.11 -22.82
N PRO A 183 -14.23 -15.15 -22.04
CA PRO A 183 -13.66 -13.93 -22.59
C PRO A 183 -12.56 -14.21 -23.60
N MET A 184 -11.92 -15.38 -23.57
CA MET A 184 -10.90 -15.80 -24.51
C MET A 184 -11.45 -16.11 -25.90
N SER A 185 -12.74 -16.41 -26.05
CA SER A 185 -13.37 -16.58 -27.36
C SER A 185 -13.48 -15.28 -28.17
N ARG A 186 -13.32 -14.14 -27.50
CA ARG A 186 -13.35 -12.80 -28.12
C ARG A 186 -12.00 -12.35 -28.65
N TYR A 187 -10.90 -13.03 -28.31
CA TYR A 187 -9.58 -12.67 -28.78
C TYR A 187 -9.29 -13.32 -30.13
N HIS A 188 -8.84 -12.50 -31.07
CA HIS A 188 -8.48 -12.91 -32.43
C HIS A 188 -7.53 -14.10 -32.46
N GLY A 189 -7.83 -15.07 -33.27
CA GLY A 189 -7.00 -16.26 -33.51
C GLY A 189 -7.39 -17.51 -32.75
N PHE A 190 -8.34 -17.44 -31.82
CA PHE A 190 -8.85 -18.62 -31.14
C PHE A 190 -10.19 -19.07 -31.72
N THR A 191 -10.12 -19.96 -32.70
CA THR A 191 -11.30 -20.45 -33.45
C THR A 191 -11.98 -21.67 -32.84
N LYS A 192 -11.39 -22.28 -31.82
CA LYS A 192 -11.93 -23.48 -31.17
C LYS A 192 -12.63 -23.14 -29.87
N LYS A 193 -13.78 -23.79 -29.63
CA LYS A 193 -14.38 -23.85 -28.31
C LYS A 193 -13.35 -24.38 -27.34
N ARG A 194 -13.17 -23.68 -26.24
CA ARG A 194 -12.24 -24.07 -25.17
C ARG A 194 -13.04 -24.30 -23.90
N ASP A 195 -12.73 -25.38 -23.26
CA ASP A 195 -13.38 -25.78 -22.01
C ASP A 195 -12.69 -25.14 -20.78
N THR A 196 -11.78 -24.21 -21.02
CA THR A 196 -11.03 -23.55 -19.95
C THR A 196 -10.88 -22.05 -20.20
N HIS A 197 -10.93 -21.27 -19.11
CA HIS A 197 -10.66 -19.84 -19.09
C HIS A 197 -9.19 -19.50 -18.85
N VAL A 198 -8.38 -20.50 -18.55
CA VAL A 198 -6.94 -20.35 -18.29
C VAL A 198 -6.17 -21.11 -19.34
N MET A 199 -5.18 -20.42 -19.90
CA MET A 199 -4.21 -21.00 -20.83
C MET A 199 -2.81 -20.67 -20.36
N TRP A 200 -1.95 -21.66 -20.44
CA TRP A 200 -0.52 -21.56 -20.21
C TRP A 200 0.21 -21.51 -21.55
#